data_2146d4850fae2cdeecd6c0c2e7dbd9f5
#
_entry.id   2146d4850fae2cdeecd6c0c2e7dbd9f5
#
_cell.length_a   1.000
_cell.length_b   1.000
_cell.length_c   1.000
_cell.angle_alpha   90.00
_cell.angle_beta   90.00
_cell.angle_gamma   90.00
#
_symmetry.space_group_name_H-M   'P 1'
#
loop_
_entity.id
_entity.type
_entity.pdbx_description
1 polymer ?
#
loop_
_entity_poly.entity_id
_entity_poly.type
_entity_poly.pdbx_seq_one_letter_code
_entity_poly.pdbx_strand_id
1 'polypeptide(L)'
;MSQLDDTYTGTKPVADALKFDQAALERWMQAHVEGFAGPLTIEQFKGGQSNPTYKLETPKARYVLRRKPPGKLLPSAHAVDREYRVMKALGEQGFPAPHMFGLCEDDSVIGTAFYIMDFVEGRIFWDPYLPDLKPEDRAAIYDASNATLAHLHSIDHEAAGLGDYGKPGNYFERSIGRWSKQYKAAETQTIAAMDKLIEWLPEHAP
;
A
#
# COMPACT_ATOMS: atom_id res chain seq x y z
N MET A 1 -12.52 -9.28 -20.80
CA MET A 1 -11.65 -8.34 -20.03
C MET A 1 -12.17 -6.94 -20.26
N SER A 2 -12.36 -6.17 -19.20
CA SER A 2 -12.83 -4.79 -19.30
C SER A 2 -11.69 -3.88 -19.80
N GLN A 3 -12.04 -2.70 -20.35
CA GLN A 3 -11.04 -1.68 -20.74
C GLN A 3 -10.14 -1.27 -19.56
N LEU A 4 -10.62 -1.41 -18.33
CA LEU A 4 -9.87 -1.16 -17.11
C LEU A 4 -8.79 -2.23 -16.87
N ASP A 5 -9.07 -3.50 -17.22
CA ASP A 5 -8.10 -4.60 -17.09
C ASP A 5 -6.86 -4.31 -17.95
N ASP A 6 -7.03 -3.93 -19.21
CA ASP A 6 -5.91 -3.64 -20.12
C ASP A 6 -5.09 -2.42 -19.68
N THR A 7 -5.74 -1.44 -19.07
CA THR A 7 -5.11 -0.18 -18.65
C THR A 7 -4.28 -0.33 -17.38
N TYR A 8 -4.77 -1.09 -16.40
CA TYR A 8 -4.20 -1.08 -15.05
C TYR A 8 -3.62 -2.42 -14.61
N THR A 9 -3.89 -3.52 -15.32
CA THR A 9 -3.35 -4.85 -15.02
C THR A 9 -2.06 -5.12 -15.77
N GLY A 10 -1.14 -5.86 -15.13
CA GLY A 10 0.14 -6.24 -15.70
C GLY A 10 1.24 -5.19 -15.49
N THR A 11 2.32 -5.38 -16.26
CA THR A 11 3.53 -4.57 -16.14
C THR A 11 3.84 -3.84 -17.44
N LYS A 12 4.80 -2.92 -17.38
CA LYS A 12 5.36 -2.13 -18.48
C LYS A 12 6.83 -1.86 -18.21
N PRO A 13 7.61 -1.46 -19.22
CA PRO A 13 8.97 -0.97 -19.02
C PRO A 13 9.01 0.15 -17.98
N VAL A 14 10.07 0.18 -17.17
CA VAL A 14 10.22 1.24 -16.15
C VAL A 14 10.35 2.59 -16.83
N ALA A 15 9.50 3.54 -16.45
CA ALA A 15 9.53 4.91 -16.95
C ALA A 15 10.86 5.58 -16.59
N ASP A 16 11.44 6.39 -17.50
CA ASP A 16 12.76 6.99 -17.32
C ASP A 16 12.94 7.77 -16.02
N ALA A 17 11.92 8.54 -15.64
CA ALA A 17 11.90 9.30 -14.38
C ALA A 17 11.85 8.41 -13.12
N LEU A 18 11.57 7.12 -13.27
CA LEU A 18 11.42 6.16 -12.17
C LEU A 18 12.51 5.07 -12.20
N LYS A 19 13.49 5.17 -13.09
CA LYS A 19 14.67 4.28 -13.11
C LYS A 19 15.54 4.50 -11.89
N PHE A 20 16.30 3.47 -11.52
CA PHE A 20 17.24 3.48 -10.41
C PHE A 20 18.40 2.51 -10.69
N ASP A 21 19.43 2.53 -9.87
CA ASP A 21 20.60 1.63 -10.00
C ASP A 21 20.21 0.18 -9.67
N GLN A 22 20.03 -0.63 -10.72
CA GLN A 22 19.70 -2.05 -10.59
C GLN A 22 20.83 -2.82 -9.90
N ALA A 23 22.09 -2.51 -10.18
CA ALA A 23 23.21 -3.23 -9.59
C ALA A 23 23.32 -2.94 -8.08
N ALA A 24 22.98 -1.72 -7.65
CA ALA A 24 22.90 -1.40 -6.23
C ALA A 24 21.76 -2.16 -5.54
N LEU A 25 20.58 -2.25 -6.18
CA LEU A 25 19.48 -3.06 -5.68
C LEU A 25 19.87 -4.55 -5.55
N GLU A 26 20.50 -5.12 -6.57
CA GLU A 26 20.95 -6.53 -6.55
C GLU A 26 21.93 -6.80 -5.39
N ARG A 27 22.89 -5.91 -5.18
CA ARG A 27 23.83 -6.01 -4.04
C ARG A 27 23.08 -5.97 -2.70
N TRP A 28 22.12 -5.05 -2.58
CA TRP A 28 21.32 -4.95 -1.36
C TRP A 28 20.48 -6.22 -1.14
N MET A 29 19.81 -6.71 -2.17
CA MET A 29 19.00 -7.94 -2.09
C MET A 29 19.86 -9.16 -1.76
N GLN A 30 21.07 -9.27 -2.30
CA GLN A 30 22.00 -10.36 -1.98
C GLN A 30 22.36 -10.39 -0.51
N ALA A 31 22.42 -9.25 0.15
CA ALA A 31 22.75 -9.15 1.57
C ALA A 31 21.56 -9.29 2.53
N HIS A 32 20.33 -9.00 2.06
CA HIS A 32 19.17 -8.83 2.96
C HIS A 32 17.97 -9.71 2.61
N VAL A 33 17.94 -10.36 1.44
CA VAL A 33 16.83 -11.21 1.00
C VAL A 33 17.31 -12.65 0.96
N GLU A 34 16.84 -13.46 1.89
CA GLU A 34 17.22 -14.88 1.96
C GLU A 34 16.87 -15.61 0.66
N GLY A 35 17.80 -16.40 0.16
CA GLY A 35 17.63 -17.17 -1.08
C GLY A 35 17.66 -16.36 -2.37
N PHE A 36 17.93 -15.06 -2.30
CA PHE A 36 18.05 -14.25 -3.51
C PHE A 36 19.22 -14.70 -4.39
N ALA A 37 18.97 -14.85 -5.69
CA ALA A 37 19.99 -15.14 -6.70
C ALA A 37 19.60 -14.46 -8.01
N GLY A 38 20.38 -13.45 -8.39
CA GLY A 38 20.22 -12.71 -9.65
C GLY A 38 20.55 -13.54 -10.90
N PRO A 39 20.54 -12.93 -12.10
CA PRO A 39 20.27 -11.50 -12.31
C PRO A 39 18.81 -11.12 -12.18
N LEU A 40 18.54 -9.81 -11.96
CA LEU A 40 17.18 -9.26 -11.94
C LEU A 40 16.72 -8.80 -13.33
N THR A 41 15.45 -9.06 -13.62
CA THR A 41 14.67 -8.29 -14.61
C THR A 41 13.65 -7.45 -13.87
N ILE A 42 13.54 -6.16 -14.22
CA ILE A 42 12.70 -5.19 -13.53
C ILE A 42 11.66 -4.64 -14.48
N GLU A 43 10.40 -4.74 -14.08
CA GLU A 43 9.26 -4.14 -14.78
C GLU A 43 8.44 -3.30 -13.79
N GLN A 44 7.80 -2.24 -14.26
CA GLN A 44 6.92 -1.42 -13.45
C GLN A 44 5.49 -1.89 -13.59
N PHE A 45 4.73 -2.03 -12.48
CA PHE A 45 3.29 -2.25 -12.56
C PHE A 45 2.58 -1.06 -13.19
N LYS A 46 1.54 -1.33 -13.98
CA LYS A 46 0.72 -0.29 -14.63
C LYS A 46 -0.15 0.46 -13.62
N GLY A 47 -0.64 -0.23 -12.59
CA GLY A 47 -1.41 0.33 -11.48
C GLY A 47 -0.51 0.89 -10.38
N GLY A 48 -1.11 1.59 -9.40
CA GLY A 48 -0.42 2.13 -8.24
C GLY A 48 0.21 3.49 -8.50
N GLN A 49 -0.58 4.56 -8.32
CA GLN A 49 -0.12 5.92 -8.65
C GLN A 49 0.68 6.60 -7.54
N SER A 50 0.48 6.20 -6.28
CA SER A 50 1.07 6.91 -5.14
C SER A 50 2.50 6.48 -4.83
N ASN A 51 2.76 5.18 -4.76
CA ASN A 51 4.09 4.62 -4.53
C ASN A 51 4.46 3.74 -5.73
N PRO A 52 5.52 4.05 -6.47
CA PRO A 52 5.97 3.22 -7.57
C PRO A 52 6.23 1.79 -7.13
N THR A 53 5.66 0.84 -7.86
CA THR A 53 5.72 -0.59 -7.54
C THR A 53 6.28 -1.33 -8.74
N TYR A 54 7.19 -2.26 -8.50
CA TYR A 54 7.92 -2.98 -9.53
C TYR A 54 7.85 -4.49 -9.31
N LYS A 55 7.71 -5.22 -10.39
CA LYS A 55 7.96 -6.66 -10.45
C LYS A 55 9.46 -6.86 -10.61
N LEU A 56 10.04 -7.65 -9.74
CA LEU A 56 11.41 -8.10 -9.82
C LEU A 56 11.39 -9.60 -10.14
N GLU A 57 12.07 -10.00 -11.19
CA GLU A 57 12.11 -11.39 -11.62
C GLU A 57 13.54 -11.89 -11.72
N THR A 58 13.79 -13.07 -11.18
CA THR A 58 15.03 -13.83 -11.30
C THR A 58 14.73 -15.16 -12.00
N PRO A 59 15.74 -15.93 -12.42
CA PRO A 59 15.51 -17.26 -12.97
C PRO A 59 14.77 -18.23 -12.04
N LYS A 60 14.71 -17.94 -10.72
CA LYS A 60 14.15 -18.87 -9.72
C LYS A 60 13.00 -18.32 -8.92
N ALA A 61 12.85 -17.00 -8.85
CA ALA A 61 11.87 -16.37 -7.96
C ALA A 61 11.37 -15.03 -8.51
N ARG A 62 10.21 -14.60 -8.01
CA ARG A 62 9.62 -13.29 -8.29
C ARG A 62 9.36 -12.57 -7.00
N TYR A 63 9.58 -11.27 -7.00
CA TYR A 63 9.38 -10.37 -5.87
C TYR A 63 8.64 -9.12 -6.32
N VAL A 64 8.14 -8.38 -5.36
CA VAL A 64 7.62 -7.02 -5.57
C VAL A 64 8.46 -6.05 -4.77
N LEU A 65 8.95 -5.00 -5.44
CA LEU A 65 9.55 -3.83 -4.80
C LEU A 65 8.54 -2.70 -4.79
N ARG A 66 8.34 -2.07 -3.64
CA ARG A 66 7.56 -0.85 -3.51
C ARG A 66 8.38 0.23 -2.83
N ARG A 67 8.45 1.42 -3.43
CA ARG A 67 9.28 2.52 -2.94
C ARG A 67 8.54 3.84 -2.84
N LYS A 68 9.10 4.77 -2.08
CA LYS A 68 8.67 6.17 -2.13
C LYS A 68 8.91 6.75 -3.53
N PRO A 69 8.04 7.61 -4.06
CA PRO A 69 8.33 8.32 -5.31
C PRO A 69 9.56 9.22 -5.13
N PRO A 70 10.35 9.44 -6.18
CA PRO A 70 11.46 10.38 -6.14
C PRO A 70 10.97 11.83 -6.01
N GLY A 71 11.78 12.69 -5.41
CA GLY A 71 11.51 14.12 -5.25
C GLY A 71 11.09 14.52 -3.85
N LYS A 72 10.67 15.79 -3.71
CA LYS A 72 10.28 16.36 -2.42
C LYS A 72 8.86 15.93 -2.05
N LEU A 73 8.73 15.17 -0.98
CA LEU A 73 7.46 14.65 -0.49
C LEU A 73 6.95 15.45 0.70
N LEU A 74 5.62 15.45 0.89
CA LEU A 74 5.02 15.99 2.09
C LEU A 74 5.36 15.11 3.30
N PRO A 75 5.54 15.68 4.49
CA PRO A 75 5.75 14.91 5.70
C PRO A 75 4.66 13.85 5.90
N SER A 76 5.04 12.65 6.31
CA SER A 76 4.15 11.47 6.50
C SER A 76 3.42 10.94 5.26
N ALA A 77 3.61 11.52 4.08
CA ALA A 77 3.15 10.94 2.84
C ALA A 77 4.06 9.79 2.40
N HIS A 78 3.49 8.79 1.73
CA HIS A 78 4.29 7.69 1.14
C HIS A 78 5.13 6.90 2.15
N ALA A 79 4.59 6.64 3.35
CA ALA A 79 5.28 5.98 4.45
C ALA A 79 5.43 4.46 4.22
N VAL A 80 6.38 4.06 3.37
CA VAL A 80 6.65 2.65 3.03
C VAL A 80 7.15 1.84 4.24
N ASP A 81 7.81 2.48 5.19
CA ASP A 81 8.18 1.94 6.50
C ASP A 81 6.96 1.49 7.30
N ARG A 82 5.90 2.29 7.31
CA ARG A 82 4.64 1.94 7.97
C ARG A 82 3.90 0.82 7.24
N GLU A 83 3.87 0.86 5.90
CA GLU A 83 3.31 -0.24 5.10
C GLU A 83 4.03 -1.55 5.40
N TYR A 84 5.35 -1.55 5.37
CA TYR A 84 6.18 -2.72 5.69
C TYR A 84 5.88 -3.26 7.09
N ARG A 85 5.90 -2.38 8.09
CA ARG A 85 5.71 -2.75 9.50
C ARG A 85 4.36 -3.44 9.73
N VAL A 86 3.26 -2.87 9.20
CA VAL A 86 1.94 -3.45 9.41
C VAL A 86 1.77 -4.78 8.68
N MET A 87 2.23 -4.89 7.43
CA MET A 87 2.11 -6.13 6.67
C MET A 87 2.94 -7.26 7.30
N LYS A 88 4.15 -6.96 7.76
CA LYS A 88 5.00 -7.92 8.46
C LYS A 88 4.35 -8.42 9.74
N ALA A 89 3.90 -7.50 10.60
CA ALA A 89 3.25 -7.85 11.86
C ALA A 89 1.98 -8.69 11.65
N LEU A 90 1.16 -8.35 10.67
CA LEU A 90 -0.05 -9.11 10.35
C LEU A 90 0.28 -10.49 9.79
N GLY A 91 1.29 -10.61 8.92
CA GLY A 91 1.73 -11.90 8.39
C GLY A 91 2.22 -12.85 9.49
N GLU A 92 2.92 -12.33 10.49
CA GLU A 92 3.36 -13.09 11.67
C GLU A 92 2.20 -13.58 12.55
N GLN A 93 1.01 -12.96 12.44
CA GLN A 93 -0.23 -13.41 13.08
C GLN A 93 -1.08 -14.35 12.19
N GLY A 94 -0.53 -14.81 11.06
CA GLY A 94 -1.23 -15.70 10.12
C GLY A 94 -2.25 -15.00 9.22
N PHE A 95 -2.27 -13.67 9.20
CA PHE A 95 -3.07 -12.91 8.24
C PHE A 95 -2.50 -13.10 6.82
N PRO A 96 -3.34 -13.18 5.76
CA PRO A 96 -2.88 -13.43 4.38
C PRO A 96 -2.23 -12.17 3.75
N ALA A 97 -1.19 -11.65 4.41
CA ALA A 97 -0.32 -10.62 3.87
C ALA A 97 0.83 -11.25 3.07
N PRO A 98 1.39 -10.53 2.06
CA PRO A 98 2.61 -10.97 1.41
C PRO A 98 3.74 -11.14 2.41
N HIS A 99 4.61 -12.13 2.22
CA HIS A 99 5.82 -12.23 3.04
C HIS A 99 6.73 -11.03 2.80
N MET A 100 7.24 -10.44 3.89
CA MET A 100 8.06 -9.23 3.85
C MET A 100 9.52 -9.60 4.02
N PHE A 101 10.31 -9.51 2.92
CA PHE A 101 11.73 -9.90 2.94
C PHE A 101 12.62 -8.86 3.61
N GLY A 102 12.40 -7.57 3.35
CA GLY A 102 13.24 -6.53 3.93
C GLY A 102 12.78 -5.12 3.62
N LEU A 103 13.13 -4.19 4.51
CA LEU A 103 12.95 -2.74 4.38
C LEU A 103 14.32 -2.09 4.26
N CYS A 104 14.48 -1.18 3.31
CA CYS A 104 15.64 -0.32 3.16
C CYS A 104 15.23 1.13 3.36
N GLU A 105 15.77 1.77 4.38
CA GLU A 105 15.56 3.20 4.66
C GLU A 105 16.76 4.05 4.21
N ASP A 106 17.79 3.42 3.63
CA ASP A 106 18.96 4.10 3.09
C ASP A 106 18.70 4.55 1.66
N ASP A 107 18.46 5.83 1.48
CA ASP A 107 18.21 6.43 0.18
C ASP A 107 19.43 6.32 -0.79
N SER A 108 20.64 6.04 -0.27
CA SER A 108 21.83 5.89 -1.12
C SER A 108 21.80 4.66 -2.02
N VAL A 109 20.95 3.67 -1.73
CA VAL A 109 20.86 2.41 -2.48
C VAL A 109 20.17 2.63 -3.83
N ILE A 110 18.92 3.14 -3.82
CA ILE A 110 18.16 3.37 -5.05
C ILE A 110 17.49 4.76 -5.11
N GLY A 111 17.97 5.70 -4.29
CA GLY A 111 17.50 7.08 -4.29
C GLY A 111 16.30 7.36 -3.38
N THR A 112 15.65 6.35 -2.84
CA THR A 112 14.51 6.48 -1.90
C THR A 112 14.33 5.20 -1.09
N ALA A 113 13.73 5.31 0.10
CA ALA A 113 13.35 4.15 0.90
C ALA A 113 12.39 3.21 0.16
N PHE A 114 12.55 1.90 0.36
CA PHE A 114 11.77 0.85 -0.29
C PHE A 114 11.66 -0.42 0.57
N TYR A 115 10.76 -1.30 0.20
CA TYR A 115 10.72 -2.65 0.74
C TYR A 115 10.52 -3.70 -0.36
N ILE A 116 10.90 -4.93 -0.02
CA ILE A 116 10.74 -6.12 -0.86
C ILE A 116 9.74 -7.06 -0.20
N MET A 117 8.80 -7.56 -0.98
CA MET A 117 7.79 -8.52 -0.55
C MET A 117 7.57 -9.61 -1.61
N ASP A 118 6.81 -10.64 -1.24
CA ASP A 118 6.38 -11.69 -2.17
C ASP A 118 5.61 -11.12 -3.37
N PHE A 119 5.84 -11.75 -4.52
CA PHE A 119 4.95 -11.62 -5.66
C PHE A 119 3.79 -12.61 -5.50
N VAL A 120 2.64 -12.12 -5.08
CA VAL A 120 1.43 -12.92 -4.92
C VAL A 120 0.73 -13.03 -6.28
N GLU A 121 0.58 -14.25 -6.78
CA GLU A 121 -0.23 -14.49 -7.97
C GLU A 121 -1.71 -14.47 -7.62
N GLY A 122 -2.51 -13.83 -8.47
CA GLY A 122 -3.94 -13.73 -8.24
C GLY A 122 -4.69 -13.05 -9.36
N ARG A 123 -6.00 -13.11 -9.28
CA ARG A 123 -6.90 -12.38 -10.17
C ARG A 123 -7.11 -10.98 -9.61
N ILE A 124 -7.11 -9.98 -10.48
CA ILE A 124 -7.41 -8.59 -10.12
C ILE A 124 -8.80 -8.26 -10.65
N PHE A 125 -9.66 -7.75 -9.79
CA PHE A 125 -11.01 -7.34 -10.14
C PHE A 125 -11.12 -5.82 -10.00
N TRP A 126 -11.22 -5.10 -11.13
CA TRP A 126 -11.37 -3.66 -11.16
C TRP A 126 -12.82 -3.21 -10.99
N ASP A 127 -13.75 -4.04 -11.47
CA ASP A 127 -15.18 -3.79 -11.28
C ASP A 127 -15.67 -4.55 -10.03
N PRO A 128 -16.06 -3.85 -8.95
CA PRO A 128 -16.55 -4.50 -7.74
C PRO A 128 -17.85 -5.27 -7.94
N TYR A 129 -18.62 -4.99 -8.97
CA TYR A 129 -19.83 -5.76 -9.30
C TYR A 129 -19.55 -7.13 -9.86
N LEU A 130 -18.32 -7.40 -10.31
CA LEU A 130 -17.87 -8.68 -10.86
C LEU A 130 -18.81 -9.20 -11.96
N PRO A 131 -19.11 -8.39 -13.01
CA PRO A 131 -20.18 -8.68 -13.98
C PRO A 131 -19.92 -9.95 -14.79
N ASP A 132 -18.66 -10.30 -15.02
CA ASP A 132 -18.27 -11.45 -15.83
C ASP A 132 -18.29 -12.78 -15.05
N LEU A 133 -18.61 -12.75 -13.75
CA LEU A 133 -18.64 -13.94 -12.90
C LEU A 133 -20.06 -14.45 -12.68
N LYS A 134 -20.20 -15.75 -12.47
CA LYS A 134 -21.47 -16.36 -12.06
C LYS A 134 -21.87 -15.87 -10.66
N PRO A 135 -23.18 -15.88 -10.34
CA PRO A 135 -23.67 -15.45 -9.02
C PRO A 135 -22.99 -16.18 -7.87
N GLU A 136 -22.75 -17.47 -7.98
CA GLU A 136 -22.11 -18.32 -6.96
C GLU A 136 -20.65 -17.89 -6.72
N ASP A 137 -19.90 -17.62 -7.80
CA ASP A 137 -18.51 -17.14 -7.70
C ASP A 137 -18.43 -15.74 -7.07
N ARG A 138 -19.40 -14.87 -7.40
CA ARG A 138 -19.48 -13.54 -6.76
C ARG A 138 -19.73 -13.66 -5.26
N ALA A 139 -20.71 -14.48 -4.87
CA ALA A 139 -21.00 -14.73 -3.47
C ALA A 139 -19.76 -15.24 -2.72
N ALA A 140 -19.06 -16.24 -3.28
CA ALA A 140 -17.85 -16.80 -2.68
C ALA A 140 -16.72 -15.75 -2.51
N ILE A 141 -16.55 -14.83 -3.47
CA ILE A 141 -15.54 -13.76 -3.37
C ILE A 141 -15.91 -12.77 -2.25
N TYR A 142 -17.16 -12.38 -2.15
CA TYR A 142 -17.60 -11.48 -1.08
C TYR A 142 -17.52 -12.13 0.30
N ASP A 143 -17.88 -13.41 0.40
CA ASP A 143 -17.73 -14.18 1.66
C ASP A 143 -16.25 -14.28 2.07
N ALA A 144 -15.36 -14.58 1.15
CA ALA A 144 -13.92 -14.61 1.42
C ALA A 144 -13.38 -13.24 1.84
N SER A 145 -13.87 -12.16 1.21
CA SER A 145 -13.50 -10.79 1.57
C SER A 145 -13.97 -10.43 2.99
N ASN A 146 -15.22 -10.79 3.34
CA ASN A 146 -15.76 -10.60 4.67
C ASN A 146 -15.01 -11.41 5.74
N ALA A 147 -14.69 -12.67 5.44
CA ALA A 147 -13.91 -13.52 6.33
C ALA A 147 -12.51 -12.94 6.59
N THR A 148 -11.86 -12.43 5.54
CA THR A 148 -10.55 -11.77 5.66
C THR A 148 -10.64 -10.50 6.50
N LEU A 149 -11.67 -9.67 6.31
CA LEU A 149 -11.89 -8.47 7.11
C LEU A 149 -12.19 -8.82 8.58
N ALA A 150 -13.02 -9.84 8.84
CA ALA A 150 -13.29 -10.32 10.19
C ALA A 150 -12.01 -10.84 10.87
N HIS A 151 -11.17 -11.58 10.14
CA HIS A 151 -9.86 -12.01 10.63
C HIS A 151 -8.98 -10.82 11.00
N LEU A 152 -8.87 -9.80 10.13
CA LEU A 152 -8.12 -8.58 10.44
C LEU A 152 -8.61 -7.91 11.74
N HIS A 153 -9.93 -7.79 11.91
CA HIS A 153 -10.53 -7.18 13.09
C HIS A 153 -10.38 -8.01 14.37
N SER A 154 -10.10 -9.30 14.24
CA SER A 154 -9.87 -10.19 15.40
C SER A 154 -8.43 -10.18 15.90
N ILE A 155 -7.48 -9.62 15.15
CA ILE A 155 -6.08 -9.56 15.54
C ILE A 155 -5.90 -8.52 16.65
N ASP A 156 -5.32 -8.97 17.75
CA ASP A 156 -4.88 -8.06 18.82
C ASP A 156 -3.64 -7.27 18.35
N HIS A 157 -3.86 -5.99 18.10
CA HIS A 157 -2.83 -5.11 17.57
C HIS A 157 -1.68 -4.85 18.56
N GLU A 158 -1.94 -4.93 19.88
CA GLU A 158 -0.89 -4.79 20.89
C GLU A 158 0.00 -6.03 20.92
N ALA A 159 -0.62 -7.22 20.95
CA ALA A 159 0.10 -8.49 20.87
C ALA A 159 0.87 -8.65 19.55
N ALA A 160 0.36 -8.08 18.45
CA ALA A 160 1.06 -8.01 17.16
C ALA A 160 2.19 -6.95 17.11
N GLY A 161 2.51 -6.25 18.20
CA GLY A 161 3.55 -5.22 18.24
C GLY A 161 3.18 -3.92 17.51
N LEU A 162 1.88 -3.65 17.33
CA LEU A 162 1.35 -2.46 16.65
C LEU A 162 0.68 -1.45 17.61
N GLY A 163 0.84 -1.59 18.93
CA GLY A 163 0.21 -0.73 19.93
C GLY A 163 0.52 0.77 19.77
N ASP A 164 1.70 1.12 19.24
CA ASP A 164 2.11 2.48 18.93
C ASP A 164 1.85 2.90 17.46
N TYR A 165 1.29 2.00 16.64
CA TYR A 165 1.06 2.25 15.21
C TYR A 165 0.08 3.38 14.96
N GLY A 166 -0.92 3.54 15.82
CA GLY A 166 -1.88 4.62 15.86
C GLY A 166 -1.88 5.33 17.21
N LYS A 167 -2.37 6.57 17.24
CA LYS A 167 -2.62 7.26 18.51
C LYS A 167 -3.95 6.79 19.07
N PRO A 168 -4.02 6.19 20.25
CA PRO A 168 -5.27 5.77 20.86
C PRO A 168 -6.14 6.98 21.22
N GLY A 169 -7.45 6.76 21.34
CA GLY A 169 -8.43 7.76 21.76
C GLY A 169 -8.63 8.93 20.77
N ASN A 170 -9.68 9.69 20.98
CA ASN A 170 -10.01 10.94 20.27
C ASN A 170 -9.87 10.90 18.73
N TYR A 171 -10.14 9.74 18.10
CA TYR A 171 -10.02 9.60 16.65
C TYR A 171 -10.90 10.59 15.90
N PHE A 172 -12.16 10.71 16.31
CA PHE A 172 -13.12 11.59 15.66
C PHE A 172 -12.72 13.06 15.82
N GLU A 173 -12.38 13.49 17.02
CA GLU A 173 -11.94 14.86 17.30
C GLU A 173 -10.72 15.23 16.46
N ARG A 174 -9.69 14.36 16.43
CA ARG A 174 -8.49 14.58 15.62
C ARG A 174 -8.80 14.60 14.11
N SER A 175 -9.72 13.76 13.66
CA SER A 175 -10.10 13.68 12.23
C SER A 175 -10.88 14.92 11.83
N ILE A 176 -11.86 15.34 12.61
CA ILE A 176 -12.63 16.56 12.40
C ILE A 176 -11.68 17.77 12.34
N GLY A 177 -10.81 17.90 13.35
CA GLY A 177 -9.87 19.03 13.40
C GLY A 177 -8.91 19.06 12.21
N ARG A 178 -8.39 17.90 11.76
CA ARG A 178 -7.50 17.80 10.60
C ARG A 178 -8.22 18.18 9.30
N TRP A 179 -9.37 17.58 9.05
CA TRP A 179 -10.12 17.81 7.81
C TRP A 179 -10.68 19.21 7.72
N SER A 180 -11.13 19.78 8.84
CA SER A 180 -11.55 21.18 8.91
C SER A 180 -10.42 22.15 8.52
N LYS A 181 -9.20 21.91 9.06
CA LYS A 181 -8.02 22.71 8.68
C LYS A 181 -7.65 22.57 7.21
N GLN A 182 -7.70 21.34 6.68
CA GLN A 182 -7.41 21.10 5.25
C GLN A 182 -8.44 21.76 4.34
N TYR A 183 -9.73 21.63 4.68
CA TYR A 183 -10.80 22.29 3.94
C TYR A 183 -10.59 23.81 3.89
N LYS A 184 -10.39 24.44 5.05
CA LYS A 184 -10.16 25.89 5.12
C LYS A 184 -8.91 26.32 4.34
N ALA A 185 -7.83 25.53 4.36
CA ALA A 185 -6.62 25.83 3.61
C ALA A 185 -6.76 25.69 2.09
N ALA A 186 -7.71 24.85 1.64
CA ALA A 186 -7.99 24.58 0.22
C ALA A 186 -9.27 25.28 -0.29
N GLU A 187 -9.92 26.07 0.54
CA GLU A 187 -11.19 26.74 0.20
C GLU A 187 -10.99 27.73 -0.95
N THR A 188 -11.68 27.49 -2.06
CA THR A 188 -11.70 28.39 -3.24
C THR A 188 -12.99 29.20 -3.34
N GLN A 189 -14.04 28.75 -2.64
CA GLN A 189 -15.32 29.44 -2.52
C GLN A 189 -15.99 29.03 -1.18
N THR A 190 -16.76 29.94 -0.61
CA THR A 190 -17.50 29.68 0.63
C THR A 190 -18.69 28.75 0.37
N ILE A 191 -18.75 27.64 1.11
CA ILE A 191 -19.89 26.70 1.10
C ILE A 191 -20.51 26.71 2.50
N ALA A 192 -21.63 27.42 2.64
CA ALA A 192 -22.28 27.62 3.94
C ALA A 192 -22.64 26.32 4.68
N ALA A 193 -22.94 25.24 3.96
CA ALA A 193 -23.19 23.93 4.55
C ALA A 193 -21.92 23.31 5.18
N MET A 194 -20.75 23.53 4.58
CA MET A 194 -19.49 23.07 5.13
C MET A 194 -19.10 23.87 6.37
N ASP A 195 -19.30 25.17 6.37
CA ASP A 195 -19.03 26.00 7.54
C ASP A 195 -19.87 25.56 8.74
N LYS A 196 -21.19 25.38 8.54
CA LYS A 196 -22.09 24.85 9.57
C LYS A 196 -21.67 23.44 10.06
N LEU A 197 -21.22 22.57 9.16
CA LEU A 197 -20.78 21.23 9.52
C LEU A 197 -19.50 21.26 10.37
N ILE A 198 -18.56 22.13 10.05
CA ILE A 198 -17.30 22.32 10.80
C ILE A 198 -17.60 22.82 12.23
N GLU A 199 -18.59 23.68 12.40
CA GLU A 199 -19.02 24.15 13.71
C GLU A 199 -19.79 23.08 14.50
N TRP A 200 -20.63 22.30 13.83
CA TRP A 200 -21.50 21.30 14.45
C TRP A 200 -20.77 20.02 14.89
N LEU A 201 -19.85 19.50 14.07
CA LEU A 201 -19.19 18.21 14.30
C LEU A 201 -18.44 18.09 15.64
N PRO A 202 -17.69 19.10 16.13
CA PRO A 202 -16.97 19.00 17.40
C PRO A 202 -17.87 18.73 18.61
N GLU A 203 -19.11 19.24 18.59
CA GLU A 203 -20.05 19.12 19.68
C GLU A 203 -20.91 17.82 19.59
N HIS A 204 -20.89 17.16 18.42
CA HIS A 204 -21.76 16.00 18.13
C HIS A 204 -20.98 14.76 17.71
N ALA A 205 -19.64 14.76 17.85
CA ALA A 205 -18.84 13.58 17.61
C ALA A 205 -19.10 12.51 18.67
N PRO A 206 -19.16 11.20 18.28
CA PRO A 206 -19.37 10.10 19.21
C PRO A 206 -18.18 9.89 20.15
#